data_1fbcd99d0070bc474e469be339b74b3d
#
_entry.id   1fbcd99d0070bc474e469be339b74b3d
#
_cell.length_a   1.000
_cell.length_b   1.000
_cell.length_c   1.000
_cell.angle_alpha   90.00
_cell.angle_beta   90.00
_cell.angle_gamma   90.00
#
_symmetry.space_group_name_H-M   'P 1'
#
loop_
_entity.id
_entity.type
_entity.pdbx_description
1 polymer ?
#
loop_
_entity_poly.entity_id
_entity_poly.type
_entity_poly.pdbx_seq_one_letter_code
_entity_poly.pdbx_strand_id
1 'polypeptide(L)'
;MTQEIGGFAALGIHSAVLAAISAVGYEEPSPIQSQAIPVILGGHDMIGQAQTGTGKTAAFALPILSKIDPARKEVQALILAPTRELALQVATAFETYSKQMPGLTVVAVYGGAPMGPQLKAIRQGAQVIVATPGRLVDHLSRNSGLLSTIRFLVLDEADEMLKLGFMDDLEVIFEAMPESRQTVLFSATLPHSIRAIAEKHLREPQHIKIAAKTQTVARIEQAHLMVHADQKIQAVLRLLEVEEFDALIAFVRTKQATLDLAAALEAKGYKAAALNGDIAQNQRERVIESLKDGRLDIVVATDVAARGLDVARITHVFNVDMPYDPESYVHRIGRTGRAGREGRALLLVTPRERRMLQAIERVTNQKVAEARLPNAQQVLDARIKKLTNSLAPLVADAETTHGELLDKLVADIGCSPRALAAALLRKATNGQALTLAEVEREQPLVPTSSPRERTERSDRPERSGDRERRAPVPLAEGRARCRTPLGARDGIAARNLLGAILNEGGLAREAIGRIQVRDSFSLVELPEDGLERLLGKLKDTRVGGKQLKLRRYRED
;
A
#
# COMPACT_ATOMS: atom_id res chain seq x y z
N MET A 1 16.35 44.80 24.63
CA MET A 1 16.17 44.00 23.39
C MET A 1 15.62 42.65 23.80
N THR A 2 14.31 42.52 23.87
CA THR A 2 13.61 41.25 24.10
C THR A 2 13.71 40.43 22.80
N GLN A 3 14.55 39.40 22.82
CA GLN A 3 14.51 38.36 21.77
C GLN A 3 13.08 37.84 21.71
N GLU A 4 12.44 37.97 20.57
CA GLU A 4 11.23 37.23 20.26
C GLU A 4 11.57 35.73 20.39
N ILE A 5 11.08 35.12 21.48
CA ILE A 5 11.15 33.68 21.69
C ILE A 5 10.19 33.06 20.69
N GLY A 6 10.66 32.87 19.46
CA GLY A 6 9.95 32.17 18.40
C GLY A 6 10.21 30.65 18.47
N GLY A 7 9.52 29.89 17.62
CA GLY A 7 9.76 28.45 17.50
C GLY A 7 9.17 27.60 18.61
N PHE A 8 9.76 26.43 18.88
CA PHE A 8 9.27 25.48 19.88
C PHE A 8 9.31 26.01 21.31
N ALA A 9 10.22 26.94 21.64
CA ALA A 9 10.33 27.53 22.98
C ALA A 9 9.09 28.33 23.38
N ALA A 10 8.40 28.95 22.42
CA ALA A 10 7.17 29.70 22.65
C ALA A 10 5.95 28.80 22.95
N LEU A 11 6.03 27.51 22.69
CA LEU A 11 4.92 26.56 22.83
C LEU A 11 4.74 26.02 24.26
N GLY A 12 5.60 26.39 25.22
CA GLY A 12 5.49 25.95 26.61
C GLY A 12 5.96 24.51 26.87
N ILE A 13 6.82 23.97 26.02
CA ILE A 13 7.41 22.63 26.16
C ILE A 13 8.45 22.64 27.30
N HIS A 14 8.51 21.56 28.07
CA HIS A 14 9.49 21.39 29.15
C HIS A 14 10.93 21.50 28.66
N SER A 15 11.81 22.17 29.43
CA SER A 15 13.17 22.48 29.03
C SER A 15 14.03 21.28 28.62
N ALA A 16 13.88 20.13 29.32
CA ALA A 16 14.57 18.89 28.97
C ALA A 16 14.15 18.34 27.59
N VAL A 17 12.86 18.47 27.23
CA VAL A 17 12.33 18.06 25.92
C VAL A 17 12.82 19.03 24.84
N LEU A 18 12.81 20.35 25.11
CA LEU A 18 13.37 21.36 24.21
C LEU A 18 14.85 21.11 23.89
N ALA A 19 15.64 20.81 24.91
CA ALA A 19 17.06 20.49 24.72
C ALA A 19 17.27 19.24 23.85
N ALA A 20 16.43 18.23 24.04
CA ALA A 20 16.49 17.00 23.25
C ALA A 20 16.13 17.23 21.75
N ILE A 21 15.08 18.00 21.45
CA ILE A 21 14.69 18.27 20.05
C ILE A 21 15.65 19.23 19.34
N SER A 22 16.21 20.21 20.06
CA SER A 22 17.28 21.09 19.51
C SER A 22 18.52 20.29 19.11
N ALA A 23 18.90 19.29 19.91
CA ALA A 23 20.04 18.41 19.60
C ALA A 23 19.84 17.55 18.32
N VAL A 24 18.60 17.33 17.89
CA VAL A 24 18.28 16.60 16.65
C VAL A 24 17.86 17.53 15.49
N GLY A 25 18.07 18.85 15.63
CA GLY A 25 17.91 19.82 14.55
C GLY A 25 16.48 20.30 14.31
N TYR A 26 15.60 20.24 15.32
CA TYR A 26 14.27 20.86 15.22
C TYR A 26 14.40 22.39 15.43
N GLU A 27 14.09 23.17 14.42
CA GLU A 27 14.19 24.64 14.47
C GLU A 27 12.80 25.27 14.61
N GLU A 28 11.92 25.02 13.64
CA GLU A 28 10.58 25.61 13.54
C GLU A 28 9.47 24.55 13.66
N PRO A 29 8.40 24.80 14.44
CA PRO A 29 7.28 23.88 14.53
C PRO A 29 6.47 23.86 13.24
N SER A 30 6.10 22.68 12.79
CA SER A 30 5.17 22.52 11.67
C SER A 30 3.76 23.02 12.04
N PRO A 31 2.87 23.30 11.05
CA PRO A 31 1.52 23.79 11.31
C PRO A 31 0.69 22.92 12.26
N ILE A 32 0.85 21.58 12.22
CA ILE A 32 0.15 20.70 13.15
C ILE A 32 0.74 20.79 14.56
N GLN A 33 2.07 20.95 14.67
CA GLN A 33 2.75 21.09 15.95
C GLN A 33 2.39 22.40 16.64
N SER A 34 2.41 23.53 15.91
CA SER A 34 2.07 24.85 16.45
C SER A 34 0.65 24.90 17.01
N GLN A 35 -0.30 24.17 16.41
CA GLN A 35 -1.69 24.15 16.86
C GLN A 35 -1.96 23.09 17.92
N ALA A 36 -1.42 21.88 17.77
CA ALA A 36 -1.73 20.76 18.63
C ALA A 36 -1.01 20.83 20.01
N ILE A 37 0.26 21.26 20.03
CA ILE A 37 1.05 21.28 21.27
C ILE A 37 0.39 22.13 22.37
N PRO A 38 -0.08 23.36 22.12
CA PRO A 38 -0.75 24.15 23.15
C PRO A 38 -2.05 23.53 23.66
N VAL A 39 -2.82 22.92 22.78
CA VAL A 39 -4.09 22.25 23.12
C VAL A 39 -3.84 21.07 24.06
N ILE A 40 -2.86 20.22 23.74
CA ILE A 40 -2.50 19.06 24.56
C ILE A 40 -1.88 19.52 25.91
N LEU A 41 -1.03 20.53 25.90
CA LEU A 41 -0.53 21.13 27.13
C LEU A 41 -1.64 21.77 27.98
N GLY A 42 -2.68 22.32 27.35
CA GLY A 42 -3.87 22.84 28.03
C GLY A 42 -4.74 21.76 28.70
N GLY A 43 -4.51 20.49 28.41
CA GLY A 43 -5.28 19.37 28.98
C GLY A 43 -6.58 19.06 28.25
N HIS A 44 -6.79 19.61 27.07
CA HIS A 44 -7.98 19.38 26.25
C HIS A 44 -7.85 18.12 25.40
N ASP A 45 -8.96 17.41 25.22
CA ASP A 45 -9.04 16.36 24.22
C ASP A 45 -8.98 16.96 22.81
N MET A 46 -8.46 16.22 21.86
CA MET A 46 -8.20 16.77 20.53
C MET A 46 -8.44 15.74 19.41
N ILE A 47 -8.98 16.25 18.31
CA ILE A 47 -9.01 15.52 17.02
C ILE A 47 -8.11 16.27 16.05
N GLY A 48 -7.00 15.64 15.65
CA GLY A 48 -6.05 16.16 14.68
C GLY A 48 -6.25 15.51 13.32
N GLN A 49 -6.78 16.25 12.35
CA GLN A 49 -6.86 15.78 10.96
C GLN A 49 -5.64 16.26 10.18
N ALA A 50 -4.68 15.34 9.96
CA ALA A 50 -3.45 15.65 9.24
C ALA A 50 -2.88 14.39 8.54
N GLN A 51 -2.28 14.57 7.37
CA GLN A 51 -1.64 13.49 6.60
C GLN A 51 -0.35 13.00 7.27
N THR A 52 0.15 11.82 6.83
CA THR A 52 1.47 11.31 7.22
C THR A 52 2.58 12.26 6.75
N GLY A 53 3.67 12.36 7.53
CA GLY A 53 4.81 13.24 7.21
C GLY A 53 4.63 14.72 7.58
N THR A 54 3.54 15.10 8.24
CA THR A 54 3.30 16.49 8.71
C THR A 54 3.94 16.80 10.07
N GLY A 55 4.56 15.80 10.73
CA GLY A 55 5.15 15.97 12.05
C GLY A 55 4.20 15.64 13.21
N LYS A 56 3.14 14.83 12.99
CA LYS A 56 2.16 14.41 14.01
C LYS A 56 2.81 13.82 15.25
N THR A 57 3.80 12.94 15.08
CA THR A 57 4.46 12.27 16.21
C THR A 57 5.03 13.27 17.21
N ALA A 58 5.75 14.28 16.77
CA ALA A 58 6.24 15.34 17.65
C ALA A 58 5.10 16.20 18.21
N ALA A 59 4.02 16.41 17.45
CA ALA A 59 2.86 17.20 17.89
C ALA A 59 2.19 16.63 19.14
N PHE A 60 2.18 15.30 19.34
CA PHE A 60 1.66 14.69 20.58
C PHE A 60 2.77 14.25 21.55
N ALA A 61 3.94 13.80 21.08
CA ALA A 61 4.97 13.29 21.96
C ALA A 61 5.58 14.40 22.83
N LEU A 62 5.88 15.58 22.26
CA LEU A 62 6.51 16.68 23.00
C LEU A 62 5.66 17.20 24.18
N PRO A 63 4.36 17.50 24.01
CA PRO A 63 3.51 17.93 25.13
C PRO A 63 3.27 16.82 26.15
N ILE A 64 3.12 15.57 25.75
CA ILE A 64 2.93 14.43 26.66
C ILE A 64 4.19 14.24 27.50
N LEU A 65 5.39 14.20 26.89
CA LEU A 65 6.66 14.11 27.61
C LEU A 65 6.83 15.27 28.59
N SER A 66 6.37 16.47 28.23
CA SER A 66 6.44 17.63 29.13
C SER A 66 5.58 17.49 30.39
N LYS A 67 4.62 16.56 30.41
CA LYS A 67 3.69 16.32 31.52
C LYS A 67 3.89 14.99 32.25
N ILE A 68 4.73 14.10 31.73
CA ILE A 68 5.06 12.83 32.37
C ILE A 68 6.03 13.08 33.53
N ASP A 69 5.77 12.40 34.65
CA ASP A 69 6.66 12.36 35.80
C ASP A 69 7.55 11.10 35.74
N PRO A 70 8.86 11.22 35.44
CA PRO A 70 9.75 10.06 35.38
C PRO A 70 9.97 9.35 36.74
N ALA A 71 9.66 10.00 37.85
CA ALA A 71 9.80 9.42 39.19
C ALA A 71 8.72 8.36 39.48
N ARG A 72 7.56 8.49 38.84
CA ARG A 72 6.47 7.53 39.00
C ARG A 72 6.71 6.30 38.13
N LYS A 73 6.87 5.13 38.77
CA LYS A 73 7.14 3.85 38.11
C LYS A 73 5.82 3.16 37.68
N GLU A 74 4.97 3.89 36.98
CA GLU A 74 3.65 3.48 36.50
C GLU A 74 3.41 3.98 35.07
N VAL A 75 2.51 3.32 34.35
CA VAL A 75 2.18 3.68 32.96
C VAL A 75 1.31 4.94 32.96
N GLN A 76 1.82 6.04 32.43
CA GLN A 76 1.14 7.33 32.38
C GLN A 76 0.59 7.67 30.99
N ALA A 77 1.23 7.18 29.94
CA ALA A 77 0.80 7.41 28.56
C ALA A 77 0.73 6.13 27.76
N LEU A 78 -0.35 6.01 26.99
CA LEU A 78 -0.57 4.96 26.00
C LEU A 78 -0.71 5.58 24.63
N ILE A 79 0.08 5.11 23.67
CA ILE A 79 -0.02 5.46 22.26
C ILE A 79 -0.40 4.21 21.48
N LEU A 80 -1.53 4.24 20.78
CA LEU A 80 -1.98 3.17 19.91
C LEU A 80 -1.59 3.47 18.46
N ALA A 81 -1.01 2.49 17.80
CA ALA A 81 -0.59 2.56 16.41
C ALA A 81 -1.11 1.32 15.64
N PRO A 82 -1.54 1.46 14.36
CA PRO A 82 -2.13 0.37 13.58
C PRO A 82 -1.16 -0.76 13.25
N THR A 83 0.14 -0.47 13.18
CA THR A 83 1.16 -1.43 12.76
C THR A 83 2.36 -1.44 13.71
N ARG A 84 3.08 -2.56 13.69
CA ARG A 84 4.29 -2.76 14.49
C ARG A 84 5.38 -1.75 14.17
N GLU A 85 5.56 -1.48 12.87
CA GLU A 85 6.56 -0.55 12.37
C GLU A 85 6.29 0.86 12.86
N LEU A 86 5.03 1.30 12.80
CA LEU A 86 4.65 2.61 13.31
C LEU A 86 4.81 2.68 14.84
N ALA A 87 4.44 1.61 15.56
CA ALA A 87 4.63 1.54 17.00
C ALA A 87 6.12 1.67 17.38
N LEU A 88 7.01 1.00 16.66
CA LEU A 88 8.46 1.13 16.85
C LEU A 88 8.98 2.53 16.52
N GLN A 89 8.53 3.13 15.41
CA GLN A 89 8.92 4.49 15.03
C GLN A 89 8.49 5.51 16.07
N VAL A 90 7.26 5.41 16.56
CA VAL A 90 6.74 6.29 17.60
C VAL A 90 7.50 6.08 18.90
N ALA A 91 7.80 4.83 19.31
CA ALA A 91 8.60 4.55 20.50
C ALA A 91 10.01 5.16 20.38
N THR A 92 10.69 4.96 19.26
CA THR A 92 12.02 5.56 19.00
C THR A 92 11.97 7.09 19.02
N ALA A 93 10.89 7.70 18.52
CA ALA A 93 10.70 9.15 18.60
C ALA A 93 10.57 9.61 20.07
N PHE A 94 9.75 8.92 20.88
CA PHE A 94 9.64 9.21 22.32
C PHE A 94 10.98 9.06 23.03
N GLU A 95 11.75 8.00 22.77
CA GLU A 95 13.08 7.79 23.31
C GLU A 95 14.03 8.94 22.92
N THR A 96 13.97 9.37 21.66
CA THR A 96 14.80 10.47 21.15
C THR A 96 14.46 11.79 21.84
N TYR A 97 13.17 12.10 21.97
CA TYR A 97 12.72 13.36 22.59
C TYR A 97 12.87 13.37 24.12
N SER A 98 13.00 12.20 24.75
CA SER A 98 13.18 12.06 26.20
C SER A 98 14.63 11.83 26.63
N LYS A 99 15.63 11.92 25.75
CA LYS A 99 17.06 11.69 26.06
C LYS A 99 17.59 12.52 27.24
N GLN A 100 17.00 13.69 27.47
CA GLN A 100 17.37 14.58 28.57
C GLN A 100 16.43 14.42 29.80
N MET A 101 15.66 13.33 29.88
CA MET A 101 14.73 13.01 30.96
C MET A 101 15.15 11.71 31.67
N PRO A 102 16.08 11.76 32.63
CA PRO A 102 16.62 10.56 33.28
C PRO A 102 15.50 9.79 34.02
N GLY A 103 15.51 8.47 33.88
CA GLY A 103 14.55 7.57 34.52
C GLY A 103 13.25 7.35 33.75
N LEU A 104 13.03 8.03 32.64
CA LEU A 104 11.90 7.76 31.75
C LEU A 104 12.18 6.51 30.91
N THR A 105 11.19 5.63 30.82
CA THR A 105 11.25 4.37 30.08
C THR A 105 10.07 4.29 29.11
N VAL A 106 10.36 4.05 27.85
CA VAL A 106 9.38 3.82 26.77
C VAL A 106 9.41 2.35 26.39
N VAL A 107 8.24 1.72 26.21
CA VAL A 107 8.14 0.32 25.82
C VAL A 107 7.25 0.17 24.61
N ALA A 108 7.78 -0.45 23.54
CA ALA A 108 7.00 -0.84 22.39
C ALA A 108 6.35 -2.23 22.61
N VAL A 109 5.02 -2.31 22.42
CA VAL A 109 4.19 -3.51 22.65
C VAL A 109 3.50 -3.90 21.35
N TYR A 110 4.02 -4.93 20.66
CA TYR A 110 3.50 -5.34 19.36
C TYR A 110 3.59 -6.84 19.16
N GLY A 111 2.74 -7.36 18.29
CA GLY A 111 2.68 -8.79 17.99
C GLY A 111 3.88 -9.27 17.16
N GLY A 112 4.24 -10.56 17.30
CA GLY A 112 5.36 -11.18 16.59
C GLY A 112 6.72 -11.07 17.30
N ALA A 113 6.82 -10.23 18.33
CA ALA A 113 7.94 -10.22 19.27
C ALA A 113 7.63 -11.08 20.50
N PRO A 114 8.65 -11.61 21.21
CA PRO A 114 8.46 -12.35 22.46
C PRO A 114 7.77 -11.50 23.52
N MET A 115 6.74 -12.05 24.17
CA MET A 115 5.95 -11.35 25.19
C MET A 115 6.73 -11.11 26.50
N GLY A 116 7.61 -12.05 26.87
CA GLY A 116 8.36 -11.98 28.13
C GLY A 116 9.16 -10.70 28.34
N PRO A 117 10.00 -10.27 27.38
CA PRO A 117 10.73 -9.01 27.45
C PRO A 117 9.83 -7.78 27.60
N GLN A 118 8.69 -7.75 26.86
CA GLN A 118 7.72 -6.66 26.95
C GLN A 118 7.12 -6.56 28.35
N LEU A 119 6.65 -7.71 28.90
CA LEU A 119 6.12 -7.78 30.28
C LEU A 119 7.17 -7.37 31.33
N LYS A 120 8.42 -7.80 31.16
CA LYS A 120 9.50 -7.43 32.06
C LYS A 120 9.73 -5.92 32.07
N ALA A 121 9.82 -5.29 30.91
CA ALA A 121 10.03 -3.86 30.77
C ALA A 121 8.87 -3.04 31.37
N ILE A 122 7.63 -3.46 31.16
CA ILE A 122 6.44 -2.83 31.78
C ILE A 122 6.52 -2.93 33.31
N ARG A 123 6.81 -4.11 33.86
CA ARG A 123 6.91 -4.33 35.32
C ARG A 123 8.07 -3.58 35.96
N GLN A 124 9.09 -3.22 35.20
CA GLN A 124 10.20 -2.37 35.67
C GLN A 124 9.81 -0.90 35.81
N GLY A 125 8.56 -0.54 35.46
CA GLY A 125 8.01 0.79 35.65
C GLY A 125 8.12 1.68 34.43
N ALA A 126 7.75 1.16 33.24
CA ALA A 126 7.62 1.98 32.04
C ALA A 126 6.54 3.05 32.23
N GLN A 127 6.84 4.30 31.88
CA GLN A 127 5.90 5.42 31.92
C GLN A 127 5.13 5.56 30.60
N VAL A 128 5.70 5.15 29.47
CA VAL A 128 5.10 5.25 28.16
C VAL A 128 5.01 3.86 27.51
N ILE A 129 3.83 3.49 27.07
CA ILE A 129 3.60 2.32 26.22
C ILE A 129 3.18 2.79 24.85
N VAL A 130 3.85 2.30 23.81
CA VAL A 130 3.45 2.44 22.41
C VAL A 130 3.03 1.07 21.90
N ALA A 131 1.76 0.88 21.54
CA ALA A 131 1.23 -0.45 21.32
C ALA A 131 0.45 -0.61 20.01
N THR A 132 0.44 -1.85 19.47
CA THR A 132 -0.60 -2.28 18.53
C THR A 132 -1.78 -2.85 19.32
N PRO A 133 -3.06 -2.57 18.92
CA PRO A 133 -4.24 -2.93 19.71
C PRO A 133 -4.27 -4.40 20.13
N GLY A 134 -4.25 -5.34 19.20
CA GLY A 134 -4.37 -6.77 19.52
C GLY A 134 -3.31 -7.29 20.51
N ARG A 135 -2.04 -6.83 20.41
CA ARG A 135 -1.01 -7.24 21.38
C ARG A 135 -1.23 -6.62 22.76
N LEU A 136 -1.78 -5.41 22.82
CA LEU A 136 -2.11 -4.79 24.10
C LEU A 136 -3.25 -5.54 24.79
N VAL A 137 -4.26 -5.98 24.04
CA VAL A 137 -5.34 -6.85 24.56
C VAL A 137 -4.78 -8.18 25.12
N ASP A 138 -3.80 -8.80 24.46
CA ASP A 138 -3.08 -9.96 24.99
C ASP A 138 -2.40 -9.67 26.34
N HIS A 139 -1.86 -8.48 26.54
CA HIS A 139 -1.27 -8.04 27.81
C HIS A 139 -2.34 -7.77 28.88
N LEU A 140 -3.46 -7.14 28.50
CA LEU A 140 -4.59 -6.87 29.41
C LEU A 140 -5.23 -8.15 29.93
N SER A 141 -5.35 -9.19 29.13
CA SER A 141 -5.85 -10.49 29.56
C SER A 141 -5.03 -11.11 30.68
N ARG A 142 -3.74 -10.72 30.82
CA ARG A 142 -2.82 -11.20 31.85
C ARG A 142 -2.65 -10.22 33.02
N ASN A 143 -2.97 -8.96 32.83
CA ASN A 143 -2.89 -7.90 33.82
C ASN A 143 -3.96 -6.84 33.50
N SER A 144 -5.15 -7.03 34.00
CA SER A 144 -6.30 -6.14 33.79
C SER A 144 -6.09 -4.72 34.35
N GLY A 145 -5.23 -4.56 35.38
CA GLY A 145 -4.90 -3.26 35.98
C GLY A 145 -3.79 -2.48 35.23
N LEU A 146 -3.26 -2.99 34.13
CA LEU A 146 -2.12 -2.39 33.42
C LEU A 146 -2.35 -0.92 33.05
N LEU A 147 -3.56 -0.54 32.68
CA LEU A 147 -3.91 0.80 32.20
C LEU A 147 -4.64 1.66 33.24
N SER A 148 -4.74 1.23 34.49
CA SER A 148 -5.49 1.95 35.55
C SER A 148 -4.91 3.32 35.92
N THR A 149 -3.64 3.58 35.58
CA THR A 149 -2.93 4.83 35.90
C THR A 149 -2.73 5.73 34.68
N ILE A 150 -3.32 5.38 33.53
CA ILE A 150 -3.22 6.14 32.27
C ILE A 150 -3.81 7.54 32.43
N ARG A 151 -3.01 8.54 32.07
CA ARG A 151 -3.39 9.96 32.03
C ARG A 151 -3.55 10.47 30.60
N PHE A 152 -2.81 9.87 29.66
CA PHE A 152 -2.77 10.28 28.25
C PHE A 152 -3.00 9.07 27.35
N LEU A 153 -3.96 9.20 26.45
CA LEU A 153 -4.20 8.26 25.36
C LEU A 153 -4.03 8.97 24.03
N VAL A 154 -3.25 8.37 23.13
CA VAL A 154 -3.15 8.80 21.74
C VAL A 154 -3.57 7.66 20.82
N LEU A 155 -4.46 7.96 19.87
CA LEU A 155 -4.74 7.10 18.73
C LEU A 155 -4.06 7.72 17.51
N ASP A 156 -2.99 7.10 17.01
CA ASP A 156 -2.33 7.56 15.79
C ASP A 156 -2.77 6.71 14.59
N GLU A 157 -3.09 7.36 13.47
CA GLU A 157 -3.69 6.73 12.28
C GLU A 157 -4.95 5.91 12.63
N ALA A 158 -5.88 6.53 13.36
CA ALA A 158 -7.09 5.86 13.86
C ALA A 158 -7.95 5.26 12.72
N ASP A 159 -8.06 5.94 11.57
CA ASP A 159 -8.74 5.42 10.37
C ASP A 159 -8.12 4.12 9.86
N GLU A 160 -6.82 3.98 9.96
CA GLU A 160 -6.12 2.76 9.57
C GLU A 160 -6.33 1.62 10.57
N MET A 161 -6.42 1.92 11.88
CA MET A 161 -6.77 0.90 12.88
C MET A 161 -8.14 0.28 12.59
N LEU A 162 -9.12 1.11 12.19
CA LEU A 162 -10.45 0.61 11.83
C LEU A 162 -10.46 -0.18 10.53
N LYS A 163 -9.72 0.25 9.51
CA LYS A 163 -9.55 -0.51 8.25
C LYS A 163 -8.94 -1.88 8.49
N LEU A 164 -8.09 -2.02 9.51
CA LEU A 164 -7.48 -3.29 9.92
C LEU A 164 -8.37 -4.15 10.82
N GLY A 165 -9.55 -3.67 11.22
CA GLY A 165 -10.51 -4.42 12.00
C GLY A 165 -10.29 -4.39 13.52
N PHE A 166 -9.52 -3.44 14.05
CA PHE A 166 -9.23 -3.34 15.49
C PHE A 166 -10.32 -2.69 16.33
N MET A 167 -11.55 -2.56 15.82
CA MET A 167 -12.62 -1.89 16.56
C MET A 167 -12.90 -2.54 17.90
N ASP A 168 -13.04 -3.87 17.94
CA ASP A 168 -13.33 -4.62 19.17
C ASP A 168 -12.16 -4.54 20.16
N ASP A 169 -10.91 -4.60 19.65
CA ASP A 169 -9.73 -4.43 20.50
C ASP A 169 -9.67 -3.03 21.14
N LEU A 170 -10.06 -1.99 20.39
CA LEU A 170 -10.10 -0.61 20.89
C LEU A 170 -11.14 -0.46 22.00
N GLU A 171 -12.33 -1.05 21.88
CA GLU A 171 -13.34 -1.01 22.93
C GLU A 171 -12.83 -1.68 24.22
N VAL A 172 -12.22 -2.86 24.14
CA VAL A 172 -11.60 -3.53 25.30
C VAL A 172 -10.53 -2.64 25.96
N ILE A 173 -9.73 -1.94 25.15
CA ILE A 173 -8.68 -1.04 25.66
C ILE A 173 -9.31 0.19 26.35
N PHE A 174 -10.33 0.79 25.75
CA PHE A 174 -11.02 1.95 26.34
C PHE A 174 -11.65 1.63 27.70
N GLU A 175 -12.28 0.44 27.84
CA GLU A 175 -12.88 -0.02 29.08
C GLU A 175 -11.86 -0.26 30.20
N ALA A 176 -10.62 -0.58 29.87
CA ALA A 176 -9.54 -0.83 30.84
C ALA A 176 -8.88 0.45 31.38
N MET A 177 -9.26 1.64 30.90
CA MET A 177 -8.64 2.92 31.26
C MET A 177 -9.55 3.83 32.08
N PRO A 178 -8.99 4.73 32.91
CA PRO A 178 -9.77 5.74 33.62
C PRO A 178 -10.51 6.69 32.67
N GLU A 179 -11.71 7.10 33.03
CA GLU A 179 -12.48 8.11 32.29
C GLU A 179 -11.81 9.50 32.31
N SER A 180 -11.06 9.80 33.38
CA SER A 180 -10.40 11.11 33.58
C SER A 180 -9.20 11.36 32.68
N ARG A 181 -8.85 10.41 31.81
CA ARG A 181 -7.72 10.56 30.86
C ARG A 181 -7.94 11.67 29.86
N GLN A 182 -6.87 12.26 29.37
CA GLN A 182 -6.86 13.10 28.17
C GLN A 182 -6.70 12.21 26.92
N THR A 183 -7.56 12.38 25.91
CA THR A 183 -7.55 11.58 24.67
C THR A 183 -7.24 12.45 23.46
N VAL A 184 -6.27 12.03 22.67
CA VAL A 184 -5.84 12.68 21.43
C VAL A 184 -5.99 11.71 20.27
N LEU A 185 -6.76 12.08 19.26
CA LEU A 185 -7.01 11.25 18.09
C LEU A 185 -6.41 11.91 16.85
N PHE A 186 -5.47 11.25 16.22
CA PHE A 186 -4.95 11.63 14.91
C PHE A 186 -5.48 10.69 13.83
N SER A 187 -5.97 11.28 12.73
CA SER A 187 -6.46 10.56 11.56
C SER A 187 -6.24 11.38 10.31
N ALA A 188 -6.02 10.73 9.18
CA ALA A 188 -6.00 11.41 7.88
C ALA A 188 -7.43 11.75 7.44
N THR A 189 -8.40 10.88 7.78
CA THR A 189 -9.80 10.99 7.40
C THR A 189 -10.72 10.86 8.61
N LEU A 190 -11.93 11.42 8.52
CA LEU A 190 -12.94 11.36 9.57
C LEU A 190 -14.24 10.70 9.05
N PRO A 191 -14.19 9.38 8.70
CA PRO A 191 -15.40 8.64 8.37
C PRO A 191 -16.34 8.55 9.57
N HIS A 192 -17.58 8.13 9.33
CA HIS A 192 -18.60 8.03 10.39
C HIS A 192 -18.13 7.19 11.60
N SER A 193 -17.41 6.09 11.35
CA SER A 193 -16.88 5.23 12.40
C SER A 193 -15.86 5.93 13.33
N ILE A 194 -14.98 6.77 12.78
CA ILE A 194 -14.04 7.59 13.58
C ILE A 194 -14.78 8.65 14.38
N ARG A 195 -15.81 9.28 13.80
CA ARG A 195 -16.63 10.25 14.51
C ARG A 195 -17.36 9.61 15.68
N ALA A 196 -17.91 8.40 15.50
CA ALA A 196 -18.56 7.66 16.57
C ALA A 196 -17.61 7.34 17.73
N ILE A 197 -16.35 6.95 17.46
CA ILE A 197 -15.32 6.78 18.49
C ILE A 197 -15.06 8.10 19.21
N ALA A 198 -14.91 9.19 18.47
CA ALA A 198 -14.63 10.50 19.04
C ALA A 198 -15.79 10.96 19.93
N GLU A 199 -17.03 10.84 19.48
CA GLU A 199 -18.24 11.19 20.25
C GLU A 199 -18.38 10.37 21.53
N LYS A 200 -18.00 9.08 21.50
CA LYS A 200 -18.13 8.17 22.64
C LYS A 200 -17.01 8.34 23.68
N HIS A 201 -15.76 8.60 23.23
CA HIS A 201 -14.57 8.47 24.07
C HIS A 201 -13.76 9.76 24.29
N LEU A 202 -14.10 10.85 23.59
CA LEU A 202 -13.48 12.16 23.78
C LEU A 202 -14.44 13.14 24.44
N ARG A 203 -13.91 14.04 25.27
CA ARG A 203 -14.67 15.06 26.01
C ARG A 203 -14.43 16.42 25.37
N GLU A 204 -15.47 17.00 24.74
CA GLU A 204 -15.43 18.32 24.08
C GLU A 204 -14.13 18.56 23.30
N PRO A 205 -13.80 17.66 22.34
CA PRO A 205 -12.50 17.70 21.70
C PRO A 205 -12.32 18.95 20.82
N GLN A 206 -11.14 19.54 20.89
CA GLN A 206 -10.76 20.59 19.93
C GLN A 206 -10.41 19.97 18.59
N HIS A 207 -11.01 20.50 17.52
CA HIS A 207 -10.76 20.04 16.16
C HIS A 207 -9.67 20.87 15.50
N ILE A 208 -8.55 20.24 15.21
CA ILE A 208 -7.46 20.82 14.42
C ILE A 208 -7.43 20.13 13.06
N LYS A 209 -7.70 20.91 12.02
CA LYS A 209 -7.63 20.45 10.63
C LYS A 209 -6.53 21.18 9.90
N ILE A 210 -5.46 20.48 9.63
CA ILE A 210 -4.43 20.99 8.73
C ILE A 210 -4.89 20.68 7.32
N ALA A 211 -5.22 21.73 6.58
CA ALA A 211 -5.49 21.58 5.16
C ALA A 211 -4.29 20.86 4.55
N ALA A 212 -4.55 19.79 3.81
CA ALA A 212 -3.51 19.11 3.07
C ALA A 212 -2.86 20.17 2.16
N LYS A 213 -1.78 20.79 2.67
CA LYS A 213 -0.93 21.54 1.76
C LYS A 213 -0.46 20.47 0.78
N THR A 214 -0.83 20.61 -0.44
CA THR A 214 -0.43 19.88 -1.63
C THR A 214 1.11 19.70 -1.75
N GLN A 215 1.88 20.19 -0.79
CA GLN A 215 3.34 20.25 -0.85
C GLN A 215 4.03 18.88 -0.90
N THR A 216 3.54 17.86 -0.16
CA THR A 216 4.15 16.51 -0.26
C THR A 216 3.75 15.85 -1.58
N VAL A 217 2.50 16.00 -1.98
CA VAL A 217 2.02 15.51 -3.28
C VAL A 217 2.60 16.34 -4.44
N ALA A 218 2.80 17.65 -4.24
CA ALA A 218 3.38 18.56 -5.23
C ALA A 218 4.87 18.30 -5.55
N ARG A 219 5.60 17.63 -4.65
CA ARG A 219 7.00 17.24 -4.86
C ARG A 219 7.14 15.83 -5.46
N ILE A 220 6.03 15.13 -5.64
CA ILE A 220 6.02 13.80 -6.23
C ILE A 220 5.52 13.92 -7.67
N GLU A 221 6.40 13.66 -8.61
CA GLU A 221 6.01 13.52 -10.01
C GLU A 221 5.11 12.31 -10.17
N GLN A 222 3.87 12.52 -10.62
CA GLN A 222 2.87 11.46 -10.74
C GLN A 222 2.57 11.19 -12.21
N ALA A 223 2.65 9.92 -12.58
CA ALA A 223 2.28 9.48 -13.92
C ALA A 223 1.46 8.18 -13.86
N HIS A 224 0.61 7.97 -14.87
CA HIS A 224 -0.09 6.70 -15.04
C HIS A 224 0.19 6.09 -16.40
N LEU A 225 0.19 4.75 -16.44
CA LEU A 225 0.37 3.98 -17.66
C LEU A 225 -0.84 3.09 -17.89
N MET A 226 -1.47 3.21 -19.08
CA MET A 226 -2.56 2.32 -19.47
C MET A 226 -2.01 0.97 -19.92
N VAL A 227 -2.41 -0.11 -19.22
CA VAL A 227 -1.93 -1.48 -19.50
C VAL A 227 -3.07 -2.51 -19.42
N HIS A 228 -2.92 -3.65 -20.09
CA HIS A 228 -3.75 -4.81 -19.83
C HIS A 228 -3.28 -5.53 -18.56
N ALA A 229 -4.21 -6.20 -17.87
CA ALA A 229 -3.90 -6.83 -16.57
C ALA A 229 -2.82 -7.91 -16.64
N ASP A 230 -2.79 -8.67 -17.72
CA ASP A 230 -1.80 -9.71 -18.04
C ASP A 230 -0.42 -9.17 -18.42
N GLN A 231 -0.32 -7.89 -18.77
CA GLN A 231 0.92 -7.23 -19.18
C GLN A 231 1.61 -6.42 -18.09
N LYS A 232 1.03 -6.33 -16.89
CA LYS A 232 1.53 -5.48 -15.81
C LYS A 232 2.99 -5.79 -15.43
N ILE A 233 3.35 -7.07 -15.27
CA ILE A 233 4.71 -7.49 -14.91
C ILE A 233 5.70 -7.06 -16.01
N GLN A 234 5.36 -7.31 -17.27
CA GLN A 234 6.21 -6.93 -18.40
C GLN A 234 6.37 -5.40 -18.51
N ALA A 235 5.29 -4.66 -18.25
CA ALA A 235 5.34 -3.21 -18.22
C ALA A 235 6.26 -2.69 -17.10
N VAL A 236 6.20 -3.27 -15.90
CA VAL A 236 7.13 -2.93 -14.81
C VAL A 236 8.57 -3.20 -15.18
N LEU A 237 8.87 -4.40 -15.70
CA LEU A 237 10.24 -4.76 -16.12
C LEU A 237 10.78 -3.79 -17.16
N ARG A 238 9.95 -3.40 -18.14
CA ARG A 238 10.34 -2.47 -19.19
C ARG A 238 10.54 -1.04 -18.70
N LEU A 239 9.71 -0.57 -17.77
CA LEU A 239 9.89 0.73 -17.13
C LEU A 239 11.21 0.80 -16.36
N LEU A 240 11.55 -0.24 -15.60
CA LEU A 240 12.77 -0.31 -14.80
C LEU A 240 14.06 -0.31 -15.63
N GLU A 241 13.98 -0.64 -16.92
CA GLU A 241 15.13 -0.54 -17.82
C GLU A 241 15.58 0.92 -18.02
N VAL A 242 14.61 1.87 -18.02
CA VAL A 242 14.87 3.29 -18.31
C VAL A 242 14.80 4.19 -17.09
N GLU A 243 14.14 3.76 -16.01
CA GLU A 243 14.04 4.53 -14.77
C GLU A 243 15.37 4.47 -13.99
N GLU A 244 15.81 5.62 -13.51
CA GLU A 244 16.96 5.73 -12.60
C GLU A 244 16.42 5.94 -11.17
N PHE A 245 16.68 5.01 -10.26
CA PHE A 245 16.18 5.06 -8.89
C PHE A 245 17.23 4.57 -7.89
N ASP A 246 17.18 5.09 -6.65
CA ASP A 246 17.99 4.59 -5.54
C ASP A 246 17.32 3.38 -4.89
N ALA A 247 16.04 3.55 -4.51
CA ALA A 247 15.20 2.48 -4.04
C ALA A 247 13.77 2.66 -4.53
N LEU A 248 13.09 1.54 -4.76
CA LEU A 248 11.74 1.49 -5.28
C LEU A 248 10.86 0.58 -4.42
N ILE A 249 9.63 1.04 -4.17
CA ILE A 249 8.58 0.19 -3.61
C ILE A 249 7.49 -0.04 -4.66
N ALA A 250 7.19 -1.32 -4.95
CA ALA A 250 6.13 -1.73 -5.87
C ALA A 250 4.93 -2.28 -5.09
N PHE A 251 3.78 -1.62 -5.20
CA PHE A 251 2.55 -2.03 -4.54
C PHE A 251 1.73 -2.97 -5.40
N VAL A 252 1.41 -4.14 -4.85
CA VAL A 252 0.52 -5.14 -5.44
C VAL A 252 -0.60 -5.50 -4.47
N ARG A 253 -1.70 -6.07 -5.00
CA ARG A 253 -2.90 -6.32 -4.21
C ARG A 253 -2.83 -7.58 -3.35
N THR A 254 -2.21 -8.64 -3.84
CA THR A 254 -2.22 -9.96 -3.20
C THR A 254 -0.84 -10.38 -2.73
N LYS A 255 -0.80 -11.26 -1.71
CA LYS A 255 0.44 -11.87 -1.22
C LYS A 255 1.15 -12.63 -2.34
N GLN A 256 0.43 -13.41 -3.15
CA GLN A 256 0.99 -14.14 -4.27
C GLN A 256 1.63 -13.21 -5.29
N ALA A 257 0.97 -12.11 -5.65
CA ALA A 257 1.53 -11.13 -6.58
C ALA A 257 2.85 -10.49 -6.08
N THR A 258 3.07 -10.43 -4.75
CA THR A 258 4.38 -9.97 -4.22
C THR A 258 5.48 -10.96 -4.57
N LEU A 259 5.22 -12.25 -4.48
CA LEU A 259 6.18 -13.30 -4.78
C LEU A 259 6.45 -13.38 -6.30
N ASP A 260 5.38 -13.35 -7.10
CA ASP A 260 5.48 -13.47 -8.56
C ASP A 260 6.29 -12.31 -9.17
N LEU A 261 6.00 -11.07 -8.74
CA LEU A 261 6.71 -9.89 -9.23
C LEU A 261 8.15 -9.85 -8.71
N ALA A 262 8.40 -10.18 -7.43
CA ALA A 262 9.76 -10.22 -6.89
C ALA A 262 10.62 -11.25 -7.64
N ALA A 263 10.11 -12.47 -7.86
CA ALA A 263 10.80 -13.49 -8.63
C ALA A 263 11.10 -13.06 -10.08
N ALA A 264 10.14 -12.37 -10.74
CA ALA A 264 10.36 -11.84 -12.09
C ALA A 264 11.45 -10.76 -12.13
N LEU A 265 11.53 -9.93 -11.09
CA LEU A 265 12.58 -8.90 -10.94
C LEU A 265 13.94 -9.52 -10.68
N GLU A 266 14.02 -10.50 -9.76
CA GLU A 266 15.26 -11.23 -9.46
C GLU A 266 15.79 -11.98 -10.71
N ALA A 267 14.90 -12.61 -11.49
CA ALA A 267 15.27 -13.27 -12.75
C ALA A 267 15.87 -12.30 -13.78
N LYS A 268 15.57 -11.00 -13.68
CA LYS A 268 16.17 -9.93 -14.50
C LYS A 268 17.41 -9.29 -13.84
N GLY A 269 17.85 -9.80 -12.71
CA GLY A 269 19.06 -9.35 -12.01
C GLY A 269 18.85 -8.16 -11.07
N TYR A 270 17.61 -7.76 -10.79
CA TYR A 270 17.33 -6.73 -9.78
C TYR A 270 17.44 -7.31 -8.38
N LYS A 271 17.97 -6.54 -7.44
CA LYS A 271 17.98 -6.87 -6.01
C LYS A 271 16.60 -6.57 -5.43
N ALA A 272 15.70 -7.52 -5.57
CA ALA A 272 14.30 -7.39 -5.17
C ALA A 272 13.95 -8.34 -4.03
N ALA A 273 12.93 -8.00 -3.23
CA ALA A 273 12.34 -8.88 -2.23
C ALA A 273 10.83 -8.65 -2.10
N ALA A 274 10.09 -9.71 -1.81
CA ALA A 274 8.67 -9.63 -1.45
C ALA A 274 8.50 -9.22 0.01
N LEU A 275 7.45 -8.42 0.29
CA LEU A 275 7.05 -8.01 1.64
C LEU A 275 5.52 -8.12 1.78
N ASN A 276 5.04 -9.14 2.51
CA ASN A 276 3.63 -9.39 2.73
C ASN A 276 3.35 -9.88 4.17
N GLY A 277 2.09 -10.09 4.51
CA GLY A 277 1.67 -10.44 5.86
C GLY A 277 2.09 -11.83 6.36
N ASP A 278 2.52 -12.74 5.46
CA ASP A 278 2.92 -14.10 5.84
C ASP A 278 4.42 -14.21 6.17
N ILE A 279 5.18 -13.15 5.86
CA ILE A 279 6.62 -13.12 6.15
C ILE A 279 6.83 -12.97 7.66
N ALA A 280 7.67 -13.83 8.22
CA ALA A 280 8.04 -13.77 9.63
C ALA A 280 8.67 -12.42 10.00
N GLN A 281 8.41 -11.93 11.22
CA GLN A 281 8.81 -10.59 11.63
C GLN A 281 10.33 -10.34 11.49
N ASN A 282 11.16 -11.31 11.88
CA ASN A 282 12.61 -11.21 11.75
C ASN A 282 13.08 -11.10 10.29
N GLN A 283 12.38 -11.76 9.36
CA GLN A 283 12.68 -11.65 7.93
C GLN A 283 12.22 -10.30 7.38
N ARG A 284 11.06 -9.81 7.83
CA ARG A 284 10.55 -8.50 7.45
C ARG A 284 11.52 -7.37 7.87
N GLU A 285 12.02 -7.42 9.10
CA GLU A 285 13.01 -6.46 9.60
C GLU A 285 14.30 -6.49 8.77
N ARG A 286 14.78 -7.70 8.41
CA ARG A 286 15.95 -7.86 7.53
C ARG A 286 15.73 -7.26 6.14
N VAL A 287 14.55 -7.45 5.55
CA VAL A 287 14.21 -6.86 4.24
C VAL A 287 14.23 -5.33 4.32
N ILE A 288 13.63 -4.77 5.36
CA ILE A 288 13.59 -3.30 5.56
C ILE A 288 15.00 -2.74 5.79
N GLU A 289 15.80 -3.40 6.61
CA GLU A 289 17.18 -3.01 6.87
C GLU A 289 18.03 -3.12 5.59
N SER A 290 17.89 -4.21 4.84
CA SER A 290 18.57 -4.38 3.55
C SER A 290 18.18 -3.32 2.52
N LEU A 291 16.94 -2.85 2.54
CA LEU A 291 16.49 -1.73 1.70
C LEU A 291 17.13 -0.41 2.17
N LYS A 292 17.26 -0.17 3.49
CA LYS A 292 17.92 1.02 4.03
C LYS A 292 19.39 1.07 3.66
N ASP A 293 20.09 -0.06 3.75
CA ASP A 293 21.55 -0.18 3.56
C ASP A 293 21.95 -0.32 2.07
N GLY A 294 20.99 -0.40 1.13
CA GLY A 294 21.30 -0.58 -0.30
C GLY A 294 21.69 -2.00 -0.70
N ARG A 295 21.49 -2.99 0.16
CA ARG A 295 21.61 -4.41 -0.19
C ARG A 295 20.43 -4.90 -1.02
N LEU A 296 19.28 -4.25 -0.88
CA LEU A 296 18.10 -4.37 -1.74
C LEU A 296 17.80 -3.01 -2.37
N ASP A 297 17.30 -3.03 -3.60
CA ASP A 297 16.92 -1.83 -4.34
C ASP A 297 15.40 -1.77 -4.56
N ILE A 298 14.72 -2.92 -4.59
CA ILE A 298 13.28 -3.01 -4.85
C ILE A 298 12.59 -3.84 -3.76
N VAL A 299 11.51 -3.31 -3.21
CA VAL A 299 10.58 -4.08 -2.37
C VAL A 299 9.22 -4.16 -3.03
N VAL A 300 8.71 -5.37 -3.21
CA VAL A 300 7.34 -5.61 -3.71
C VAL A 300 6.45 -5.89 -2.53
N ALA A 301 5.47 -5.03 -2.27
CA ALA A 301 4.71 -5.07 -1.03
C ALA A 301 3.19 -5.00 -1.22
N THR A 302 2.45 -5.57 -0.27
CA THR A 302 1.03 -5.27 -0.07
C THR A 302 0.87 -4.00 0.78
N ASP A 303 -0.29 -3.33 0.71
CA ASP A 303 -0.58 -2.13 1.51
C ASP A 303 -0.29 -2.34 2.99
N VAL A 304 -0.81 -3.42 3.57
CA VAL A 304 -0.64 -3.74 5.00
C VAL A 304 0.85 -3.90 5.36
N ALA A 305 1.60 -4.57 4.50
CA ALA A 305 3.00 -4.84 4.76
C ALA A 305 3.92 -3.61 4.54
N ALA A 306 3.54 -2.68 3.69
CA ALA A 306 4.29 -1.45 3.44
C ALA A 306 3.95 -0.31 4.41
N ARG A 307 2.91 -0.46 5.23
CA ARG A 307 2.56 0.54 6.24
C ARG A 307 3.68 0.70 7.25
N GLY A 308 3.93 1.94 7.65
CA GLY A 308 5.01 2.25 8.58
C GLY A 308 6.42 2.15 7.97
N LEU A 309 6.58 1.76 6.70
CA LEU A 309 7.88 1.81 6.03
C LEU A 309 8.37 3.26 5.93
N ASP A 310 9.46 3.54 6.65
CA ASP A 310 10.17 4.82 6.60
C ASP A 310 11.61 4.58 6.18
N VAL A 311 11.83 4.70 4.87
CA VAL A 311 13.14 4.51 4.24
C VAL A 311 13.42 5.72 3.35
N ALA A 312 14.33 6.57 3.80
CA ALA A 312 14.61 7.85 3.15
C ALA A 312 15.15 7.72 1.71
N ARG A 313 15.77 6.57 1.35
CA ARG A 313 16.30 6.35 0.00
C ARG A 313 15.22 5.95 -1.03
N ILE A 314 13.95 5.75 -0.66
CA ILE A 314 12.89 5.45 -1.62
C ILE A 314 12.63 6.68 -2.49
N THR A 315 13.06 6.62 -3.73
CA THR A 315 12.83 7.65 -4.77
C THR A 315 11.60 7.35 -5.62
N HIS A 316 11.24 6.06 -5.77
CA HIS A 316 10.17 5.63 -6.68
C HIS A 316 9.11 4.79 -5.97
N VAL A 317 7.85 5.05 -6.33
CA VAL A 317 6.68 4.24 -5.92
C VAL A 317 5.94 3.77 -7.16
N PHE A 318 5.89 2.46 -7.38
CA PHE A 318 5.10 1.86 -8.44
C PHE A 318 3.82 1.26 -7.88
N ASN A 319 2.68 1.81 -8.27
CA ASN A 319 1.38 1.21 -7.99
C ASN A 319 1.06 0.23 -9.12
N VAL A 320 1.57 -1.00 -9.02
CA VAL A 320 1.34 -2.07 -10.02
C VAL A 320 -0.12 -2.47 -10.04
N ASP A 321 -0.73 -2.53 -8.84
CA ASP A 321 -2.17 -2.68 -8.71
C ASP A 321 -2.82 -1.42 -8.16
N MET A 322 -3.97 -1.08 -8.77
CA MET A 322 -4.82 0.02 -8.34
C MET A 322 -5.15 -0.10 -6.85
N PRO A 323 -4.96 0.95 -6.03
CA PRO A 323 -5.40 0.96 -4.64
C PRO A 323 -6.91 0.82 -4.51
N TYR A 324 -7.38 0.40 -3.32
CA TYR A 324 -8.81 0.20 -3.07
C TYR A 324 -9.59 1.52 -2.98
N ASP A 325 -8.93 2.58 -2.54
CA ASP A 325 -9.48 3.92 -2.38
C ASP A 325 -8.42 4.99 -2.68
N PRO A 326 -8.83 6.25 -2.97
CA PRO A 326 -7.91 7.34 -3.29
C PRO A 326 -6.96 7.71 -2.13
N GLU A 327 -7.37 7.50 -0.89
CA GLU A 327 -6.55 7.81 0.29
C GLU A 327 -5.39 6.82 0.40
N SER A 328 -5.65 5.54 0.15
CA SER A 328 -4.60 4.52 0.04
C SER A 328 -3.56 4.86 -1.01
N TYR A 329 -3.97 5.48 -2.14
CA TYR A 329 -3.03 6.00 -3.12
C TYR A 329 -2.09 7.05 -2.52
N VAL A 330 -2.64 8.03 -1.81
CA VAL A 330 -1.84 9.10 -1.16
C VAL A 330 -0.88 8.51 -0.14
N HIS A 331 -1.32 7.52 0.66
CA HIS A 331 -0.48 6.82 1.62
C HIS A 331 0.64 6.01 0.97
N ARG A 332 0.40 5.42 -0.22
CA ARG A 332 1.42 4.69 -0.99
C ARG A 332 2.47 5.66 -1.54
N ILE A 333 2.05 6.71 -2.24
CA ILE A 333 3.00 7.67 -2.83
C ILE A 333 3.77 8.45 -1.76
N GLY A 334 3.19 8.68 -0.59
CA GLY A 334 3.87 9.26 0.57
C GLY A 334 5.00 8.39 1.16
N ARG A 335 5.35 7.26 0.56
CA ARG A 335 6.59 6.51 0.86
C ARG A 335 7.80 7.15 0.20
N THR A 336 7.63 7.96 -0.84
CA THR A 336 8.67 8.80 -1.46
C THR A 336 8.43 10.29 -1.21
N GLY A 337 9.30 11.15 -1.70
CA GLY A 337 9.20 12.61 -1.53
C GLY A 337 9.38 13.08 -0.09
N ARG A 338 10.08 12.31 0.75
CA ARG A 338 10.30 12.60 2.17
C ARG A 338 11.53 13.48 2.40
N ALA A 339 11.54 14.17 3.53
CA ALA A 339 12.66 15.04 3.96
C ALA A 339 13.09 16.07 2.90
N GLY A 340 12.11 16.60 2.15
CA GLY A 340 12.39 17.64 1.14
C GLY A 340 12.90 17.12 -0.21
N ARG A 341 13.07 15.82 -0.39
CA ARG A 341 13.49 15.19 -1.66
C ARG A 341 12.35 15.15 -2.67
N GLU A 342 12.70 15.08 -3.93
CA GLU A 342 11.78 14.77 -5.01
C GLU A 342 11.47 13.27 -5.03
N GLY A 343 10.25 12.92 -5.46
CA GLY A 343 9.82 11.55 -5.59
C GLY A 343 9.11 11.32 -6.92
N ARG A 344 9.09 10.07 -7.39
CA ARG A 344 8.33 9.68 -8.58
C ARG A 344 7.34 8.57 -8.24
N ALA A 345 6.09 8.76 -8.67
CA ALA A 345 5.02 7.78 -8.48
C ALA A 345 4.43 7.37 -9.82
N LEU A 346 4.40 6.09 -10.09
CA LEU A 346 3.82 5.52 -11.30
C LEU A 346 2.63 4.63 -10.95
N LEU A 347 1.53 4.79 -11.69
CA LEU A 347 0.30 4.01 -11.50
C LEU A 347 -0.03 3.23 -12.77
N LEU A 348 -0.05 1.90 -12.69
CA LEU A 348 -0.52 1.05 -13.78
C LEU A 348 -2.03 0.93 -13.72
N VAL A 349 -2.70 1.35 -14.80
CA VAL A 349 -4.15 1.49 -14.88
C VAL A 349 -4.70 0.59 -15.97
N THR A 350 -5.63 -0.30 -15.62
CA THR A 350 -6.38 -1.04 -16.63
C THR A 350 -7.58 -0.22 -17.13
N PRO A 351 -8.14 -0.50 -18.32
CA PRO A 351 -9.30 0.22 -18.85
C PRO A 351 -10.50 0.25 -17.90
N ARG A 352 -10.65 -0.79 -17.05
CA ARG A 352 -11.73 -0.88 -16.06
C ARG A 352 -11.52 0.03 -14.84
N GLU A 353 -10.28 0.42 -14.56
CA GLU A 353 -9.88 1.19 -13.38
C GLU A 353 -9.87 2.71 -13.62
N ARG A 354 -10.22 3.19 -14.82
CA ARG A 354 -10.28 4.64 -15.16
C ARG A 354 -11.10 5.47 -14.19
N ARG A 355 -12.20 4.92 -13.64
CA ARG A 355 -13.03 5.64 -12.67
C ARG A 355 -12.28 5.91 -11.36
N MET A 356 -11.46 4.94 -10.92
CA MET A 356 -10.64 5.10 -9.72
C MET A 356 -9.52 6.13 -9.96
N LEU A 357 -8.88 6.13 -11.14
CA LEU A 357 -7.92 7.18 -11.52
C LEU A 357 -8.54 8.57 -11.41
N GLN A 358 -9.75 8.77 -11.95
CA GLN A 358 -10.47 10.05 -11.82
C GLN A 358 -10.82 10.41 -10.37
N ALA A 359 -11.08 9.43 -9.51
CA ALA A 359 -11.31 9.67 -8.09
C ALA A 359 -10.02 10.09 -7.37
N ILE A 360 -8.89 9.47 -7.71
CA ILE A 360 -7.56 9.85 -7.22
C ILE A 360 -7.24 11.29 -7.61
N GLU A 361 -7.41 11.67 -8.87
CA GLU A 361 -7.17 13.04 -9.37
C GLU A 361 -8.01 14.08 -8.63
N ARG A 362 -9.27 13.76 -8.30
CA ARG A 362 -10.15 14.66 -7.53
C ARG A 362 -9.65 14.86 -6.09
N VAL A 363 -9.25 13.77 -5.42
CA VAL A 363 -8.80 13.81 -4.02
C VAL A 363 -7.43 14.49 -3.90
N THR A 364 -6.52 14.22 -4.83
CA THR A 364 -5.20 14.85 -4.87
C THR A 364 -5.21 16.26 -5.42
N ASN A 365 -6.33 16.68 -6.05
CA ASN A 365 -6.47 17.94 -6.80
C ASN A 365 -5.34 18.14 -7.84
N GLN A 366 -4.86 17.04 -8.41
CA GLN A 366 -3.80 17.01 -9.42
C GLN A 366 -4.16 16.02 -10.53
N LYS A 367 -3.87 16.38 -11.77
CA LYS A 367 -3.93 15.44 -12.88
C LYS A 367 -2.71 14.54 -12.85
N VAL A 368 -2.93 13.23 -12.96
CA VAL A 368 -1.87 12.24 -13.10
C VAL A 368 -1.50 12.16 -14.57
N ALA A 369 -0.30 12.58 -14.93
CA ALA A 369 0.15 12.64 -16.33
C ALA A 369 0.11 11.25 -16.99
N GLU A 370 -0.26 11.16 -18.27
CA GLU A 370 -0.21 9.90 -18.99
C GLU A 370 1.22 9.61 -19.44
N ALA A 371 1.80 8.53 -18.96
CA ALA A 371 3.09 8.01 -19.39
C ALA A 371 2.92 7.03 -20.53
N ARG A 372 3.94 6.93 -21.38
CA ARG A 372 4.03 5.90 -22.42
C ARG A 372 5.03 4.84 -22.02
N LEU A 373 4.73 3.61 -22.38
CA LEU A 373 5.69 2.54 -22.19
C LEU A 373 6.94 2.81 -23.05
N PRO A 374 8.15 2.68 -22.49
CA PRO A 374 9.38 2.86 -23.27
C PRO A 374 9.39 1.99 -24.52
N ASN A 375 9.77 2.53 -25.67
CA ASN A 375 9.94 1.74 -26.88
C ASN A 375 11.27 0.97 -26.85
N ALA A 376 11.47 0.07 -27.82
CA ALA A 376 12.68 -0.75 -27.88
C ALA A 376 13.96 0.08 -28.02
N GLN A 377 13.92 1.20 -28.74
CA GLN A 377 15.05 2.11 -28.88
C GLN A 377 15.42 2.76 -27.53
N GLN A 378 14.45 3.25 -26.78
CA GLN A 378 14.69 3.85 -25.46
C GLN A 378 15.30 2.85 -24.47
N VAL A 379 14.84 1.59 -24.50
CA VAL A 379 15.42 0.51 -23.69
C VAL A 379 16.86 0.23 -24.09
N LEU A 380 17.13 0.15 -25.40
CA LEU A 380 18.47 -0.06 -25.93
C LEU A 380 19.42 1.09 -25.52
N ASP A 381 18.98 2.33 -25.68
CA ASP A 381 19.76 3.52 -25.31
C ASP A 381 20.10 3.53 -23.82
N ALA A 382 19.13 3.18 -22.97
CA ALA A 382 19.32 3.07 -21.52
C ALA A 382 20.32 1.96 -21.15
N ARG A 383 20.24 0.79 -21.80
CA ARG A 383 21.19 -0.31 -21.62
C ARG A 383 22.60 0.09 -22.03
N ILE A 384 22.74 0.74 -23.18
CA ILE A 384 24.03 1.25 -23.66
C ILE A 384 24.59 2.29 -22.69
N LYS A 385 23.77 3.24 -22.22
CA LYS A 385 24.18 4.24 -21.23
C LYS A 385 24.69 3.61 -19.93
N LYS A 386 23.94 2.64 -19.37
CA LYS A 386 24.34 1.90 -18.15
C LYS A 386 25.67 1.18 -18.35
N LEU A 387 25.83 0.52 -19.50
CA LEU A 387 27.06 -0.19 -19.85
C LEU A 387 28.23 0.77 -20.01
N THR A 388 28.07 1.87 -20.74
CA THR A 388 29.09 2.91 -20.91
C THR A 388 29.53 3.45 -19.55
N ASN A 389 28.59 3.81 -18.67
CA ASN A 389 28.91 4.33 -17.34
C ASN A 389 29.65 3.30 -16.46
N SER A 390 29.37 2.00 -16.63
CA SER A 390 30.08 0.94 -15.88
C SER A 390 31.48 0.65 -16.41
N LEU A 391 31.70 0.82 -17.72
CA LEU A 391 32.98 0.54 -18.36
C LEU A 391 33.94 1.74 -18.33
N ALA A 392 33.42 2.97 -18.42
CA ALA A 392 34.25 4.18 -18.51
C ALA A 392 35.35 4.30 -17.41
N PRO A 393 35.06 4.04 -16.14
CA PRO A 393 36.09 4.10 -15.08
C PRO A 393 37.11 2.96 -15.19
N LEU A 394 36.79 1.85 -15.84
CA LEU A 394 37.66 0.69 -15.94
C LEU A 394 38.64 0.80 -17.12
N VAL A 395 38.31 1.58 -18.15
CA VAL A 395 39.11 1.67 -19.37
C VAL A 395 40.49 2.28 -19.09
N ALA A 396 40.58 3.24 -18.16
CA ALA A 396 41.83 3.95 -17.86
C ALA A 396 42.98 3.02 -17.41
N ASP A 397 42.66 1.97 -16.64
CA ASP A 397 43.62 1.05 -16.04
C ASP A 397 43.68 -0.32 -16.75
N ALA A 398 42.68 -0.65 -17.58
CA ALA A 398 42.50 -1.98 -18.14
C ALA A 398 43.63 -2.36 -19.12
N GLU A 399 44.07 -1.42 -19.94
CA GLU A 399 45.13 -1.65 -20.95
C GLU A 399 46.49 -1.91 -20.30
N THR A 400 46.83 -1.13 -19.26
CA THR A 400 48.10 -1.30 -18.52
C THR A 400 48.12 -2.57 -17.67
N THR A 401 46.95 -2.97 -17.13
CA THR A 401 46.87 -4.10 -16.19
C THR A 401 46.69 -5.44 -16.92
N HIS A 402 45.97 -5.45 -18.05
CA HIS A 402 45.56 -6.70 -18.70
C HIS A 402 45.89 -6.78 -20.20
N GLY A 403 46.61 -5.82 -20.77
CA GLY A 403 46.93 -5.77 -22.18
C GLY A 403 47.68 -7.02 -22.68
N GLU A 404 48.75 -7.43 -22.01
CA GLU A 404 49.52 -8.62 -22.36
C GLU A 404 48.67 -9.91 -22.31
N LEU A 405 47.76 -10.01 -21.31
CA LEU A 405 46.85 -11.14 -21.22
C LEU A 405 45.83 -11.15 -22.36
N LEU A 406 45.36 -9.98 -22.79
CA LEU A 406 44.46 -9.81 -23.91
C LEU A 406 45.14 -10.27 -25.21
N ASP A 407 46.38 -9.86 -25.44
CA ASP A 407 47.17 -10.25 -26.64
C ASP A 407 47.38 -11.77 -26.67
N LYS A 408 47.67 -12.37 -25.53
CA LYS A 408 47.80 -13.84 -25.44
C LYS A 408 46.49 -14.54 -25.73
N LEU A 409 45.34 -14.07 -25.19
CA LEU A 409 44.04 -14.65 -25.50
C LEU A 409 43.66 -14.50 -26.96
N VAL A 410 43.97 -13.39 -27.58
CA VAL A 410 43.76 -13.15 -29.03
C VAL A 410 44.58 -14.16 -29.86
N ALA A 411 45.85 -14.39 -29.49
CA ALA A 411 46.69 -15.36 -30.16
C ALA A 411 46.22 -16.81 -29.97
N ASP A 412 45.91 -17.19 -28.73
CA ASP A 412 45.50 -18.55 -28.39
C ASP A 412 44.15 -18.95 -29.02
N ILE A 413 43.19 -18.00 -29.13
CA ILE A 413 41.87 -18.22 -29.72
C ILE A 413 41.90 -18.05 -31.26
N GLY A 414 42.90 -17.35 -31.80
CA GLY A 414 43.01 -17.07 -33.23
C GLY A 414 41.97 -16.08 -33.74
N CYS A 415 41.60 -15.08 -32.95
CA CYS A 415 40.55 -14.10 -33.27
C CYS A 415 41.10 -12.66 -33.27
N SER A 416 40.34 -11.70 -33.79
CA SER A 416 40.70 -10.28 -33.63
C SER A 416 40.37 -9.75 -32.24
N PRO A 417 41.10 -8.74 -31.72
CA PRO A 417 40.77 -8.08 -30.46
C PRO A 417 39.31 -7.59 -30.38
N ARG A 418 38.77 -7.13 -31.53
CA ARG A 418 37.37 -6.70 -31.64
C ARG A 418 36.39 -7.86 -31.47
N ALA A 419 36.69 -9.03 -32.01
CA ALA A 419 35.86 -10.23 -31.86
C ALA A 419 35.89 -10.73 -30.42
N LEU A 420 37.08 -10.71 -29.78
CA LEU A 420 37.21 -11.06 -28.36
C LEU A 420 36.45 -10.08 -27.45
N ALA A 421 36.58 -8.77 -27.71
CA ALA A 421 35.83 -7.76 -26.98
C ALA A 421 34.30 -7.94 -27.11
N ALA A 422 33.79 -8.26 -28.30
CA ALA A 422 32.38 -8.55 -28.53
C ALA A 422 31.92 -9.80 -27.79
N ALA A 423 32.76 -10.86 -27.74
CA ALA A 423 32.45 -12.07 -26.98
C ALA A 423 32.45 -11.83 -25.45
N LEU A 424 33.41 -11.06 -24.94
CA LEU A 424 33.50 -10.66 -23.55
C LEU A 424 32.29 -9.78 -23.15
N LEU A 425 31.90 -8.83 -24.01
CA LEU A 425 30.71 -8.01 -23.81
C LEU A 425 29.45 -8.87 -23.67
N ARG A 426 29.25 -9.83 -24.60
CA ARG A 426 28.11 -10.74 -24.54
C ARG A 426 28.11 -11.59 -23.26
N LYS A 427 29.29 -12.03 -22.81
CA LYS A 427 29.45 -12.76 -21.56
C LYS A 427 29.16 -11.87 -20.34
N ALA A 428 29.68 -10.64 -20.29
CA ALA A 428 29.48 -9.69 -19.19
C ALA A 428 28.04 -9.24 -19.05
N THR A 429 27.30 -9.16 -20.15
CA THR A 429 25.87 -8.81 -20.16
C THR A 429 24.94 -10.00 -19.94
N ASN A 430 25.47 -11.20 -19.66
CA ASN A 430 24.68 -12.43 -19.47
C ASN A 430 23.69 -12.70 -20.62
N GLY A 431 24.06 -12.34 -21.87
CA GLY A 431 23.21 -12.50 -23.03
C GLY A 431 22.05 -11.52 -23.12
N GLN A 432 22.07 -10.43 -22.37
CA GLN A 432 21.09 -9.35 -22.50
C GLN A 432 21.10 -8.79 -23.93
N ALA A 433 19.92 -8.54 -24.49
CA ALA A 433 19.76 -7.98 -25.80
C ALA A 433 20.37 -6.56 -25.91
N LEU A 434 21.32 -6.38 -26.82
CA LEU A 434 22.02 -5.12 -27.07
C LEU A 434 21.81 -4.62 -28.50
N THR A 435 20.90 -5.21 -29.24
CA THR A 435 20.48 -4.74 -30.58
C THR A 435 18.98 -4.49 -30.57
N LEU A 436 18.51 -3.57 -31.40
CA LEU A 436 17.10 -3.24 -31.50
C LEU A 436 16.24 -4.47 -31.81
N ALA A 437 16.66 -5.30 -32.76
CA ALA A 437 15.93 -6.51 -33.14
C ALA A 437 15.85 -7.55 -32.00
N GLU A 438 16.87 -7.65 -31.14
CA GLU A 438 16.86 -8.52 -29.99
C GLU A 438 15.95 -7.97 -28.89
N VAL A 439 15.98 -6.66 -28.61
CA VAL A 439 15.10 -6.00 -27.63
C VAL A 439 13.64 -6.12 -28.04
N GLU A 440 13.31 -5.97 -29.31
CA GLU A 440 11.96 -6.15 -29.84
C GLU A 440 11.44 -7.59 -29.65
N ARG A 441 12.32 -8.59 -29.78
CA ARG A 441 11.99 -10.01 -29.58
C ARG A 441 11.83 -10.37 -28.11
N GLU A 442 12.63 -9.79 -27.21
CA GLU A 442 12.53 -10.06 -25.77
C GLU A 442 11.19 -9.65 -25.17
N GLN A 443 10.57 -8.61 -25.71
CA GLN A 443 9.39 -7.99 -25.12
C GLN A 443 8.37 -7.56 -26.17
N PRO A 444 7.70 -8.51 -26.84
CA PRO A 444 6.60 -8.17 -27.72
C PRO A 444 5.45 -7.63 -26.90
N LEU A 445 5.34 -6.32 -26.80
CA LEU A 445 4.17 -5.66 -26.24
C LEU A 445 3.14 -5.51 -27.35
N VAL A 446 1.98 -6.14 -27.15
CA VAL A 446 0.82 -5.85 -28.00
C VAL A 446 0.44 -4.39 -27.74
N PRO A 447 0.46 -3.51 -28.75
CA PRO A 447 0.04 -2.13 -28.56
C PRO A 447 -1.37 -2.11 -28.00
N THR A 448 -1.57 -1.41 -26.87
CA THR A 448 -2.92 -0.96 -26.50
C THR A 448 -3.40 -0.15 -27.69
N SER A 449 -4.42 -0.62 -28.38
CA SER A 449 -4.97 0.01 -29.58
C SER A 449 -5.02 1.53 -29.37
N SER A 450 -4.24 2.27 -30.15
CA SER A 450 -4.39 3.70 -30.31
C SER A 450 -5.87 4.04 -30.52
N PRO A 451 -6.34 5.21 -30.05
CA PRO A 451 -7.65 5.69 -30.46
C PRO A 451 -7.67 5.65 -31.98
N ARG A 452 -8.58 4.89 -32.55
CA ARG A 452 -8.84 4.95 -33.98
C ARG A 452 -8.95 6.42 -34.32
N GLU A 453 -8.02 6.92 -35.15
CA GLU A 453 -8.17 8.18 -35.84
C GLU A 453 -9.58 8.19 -36.41
N ARG A 454 -10.39 9.09 -35.90
CA ARG A 454 -11.67 9.42 -36.49
C ARG A 454 -11.34 10.06 -37.83
N THR A 455 -11.22 9.26 -38.88
CA THR A 455 -11.38 9.77 -40.22
C THR A 455 -12.74 10.42 -40.27
N GLU A 456 -12.71 11.75 -40.42
CA GLU A 456 -13.85 12.55 -40.78
C GLU A 456 -14.53 11.93 -42.01
N ARG A 457 -15.65 11.31 -41.78
CA ARG A 457 -16.65 11.06 -42.81
C ARG A 457 -17.84 11.93 -42.47
N SER A 458 -17.90 13.03 -43.23
CA SER A 458 -19.04 13.89 -43.41
C SER A 458 -20.29 13.07 -43.74
N ASP A 459 -21.40 13.57 -43.20
CA ASP A 459 -22.79 13.36 -43.59
C ASP A 459 -23.37 11.95 -43.60
N ARG A 460 -24.11 11.64 -42.51
CA ARG A 460 -25.38 10.94 -42.60
C ARG A 460 -26.26 11.19 -41.37
N PRO A 461 -27.58 11.29 -41.57
CA PRO A 461 -28.50 11.88 -40.63
C PRO A 461 -28.86 10.98 -39.45
N GLU A 462 -29.34 11.65 -38.40
CA GLU A 462 -29.88 11.05 -37.17
C GLU A 462 -30.82 9.87 -37.44
N ARG A 463 -30.52 8.72 -36.85
CA ARG A 463 -31.50 7.67 -36.58
C ARG A 463 -31.38 7.22 -35.13
N SER A 464 -32.40 7.49 -34.40
CA SER A 464 -32.80 6.96 -33.10
C SER A 464 -32.62 5.44 -32.99
N GLY A 465 -32.07 5.01 -31.84
CA GLY A 465 -32.33 3.77 -31.13
C GLY A 465 -32.20 2.48 -31.91
N ASP A 466 -31.06 1.77 -31.66
CA ASP A 466 -31.21 0.32 -31.40
C ASP A 466 -29.90 -0.21 -30.77
N ARG A 467 -30.03 -0.76 -29.57
CA ARG A 467 -28.97 -1.54 -28.96
C ARG A 467 -28.91 -2.87 -29.74
N GLU A 468 -27.85 -3.04 -30.54
CA GLU A 468 -27.59 -4.35 -31.19
C GLU A 468 -27.64 -5.47 -30.14
N ARG A 469 -28.69 -6.28 -30.26
CA ARG A 469 -28.79 -7.59 -29.63
C ARG A 469 -27.68 -8.47 -30.22
N ARG A 470 -26.66 -8.79 -29.43
CA ARG A 470 -25.75 -9.89 -29.76
C ARG A 470 -26.61 -11.15 -29.94
N ALA A 471 -26.45 -11.80 -31.07
CA ALA A 471 -27.13 -13.03 -31.38
C ALA A 471 -27.01 -14.05 -30.23
N PRO A 472 -28.08 -14.78 -29.91
CA PRO A 472 -28.05 -15.77 -28.84
C PRO A 472 -27.06 -16.89 -29.21
N VAL A 473 -26.21 -17.23 -28.24
CA VAL A 473 -25.30 -18.38 -28.38
C VAL A 473 -26.19 -19.64 -28.44
N PRO A 474 -26.02 -20.51 -29.44
CA PRO A 474 -26.83 -21.71 -29.58
C PRO A 474 -26.75 -22.60 -28.34
N LEU A 475 -27.85 -23.18 -27.95
CA LEU A 475 -27.98 -24.10 -26.83
C LEU A 475 -27.28 -25.42 -27.18
N ALA A 476 -26.54 -26.02 -26.26
CA ALA A 476 -25.94 -27.33 -26.47
C ALA A 476 -27.07 -28.40 -26.54
N GLU A 477 -26.89 -29.41 -27.40
CA GLU A 477 -27.86 -30.50 -27.54
C GLU A 477 -28.17 -31.17 -26.18
N GLY A 478 -29.45 -31.45 -25.90
CA GLY A 478 -29.89 -32.09 -24.66
C GLY A 478 -29.98 -31.15 -23.45
N ARG A 479 -29.93 -29.84 -23.63
CA ARG A 479 -30.07 -28.86 -22.56
C ARG A 479 -31.21 -27.88 -22.76
N ALA A 480 -31.82 -27.46 -21.65
CA ALA A 480 -32.85 -26.43 -21.62
C ALA A 480 -32.36 -25.19 -20.91
N ARG A 481 -32.73 -24.03 -21.40
CA ARG A 481 -32.46 -22.76 -20.76
C ARG A 481 -33.56 -22.42 -19.77
N CYS A 482 -33.18 -22.17 -18.50
CA CYS A 482 -34.10 -21.80 -17.44
C CYS A 482 -33.81 -20.38 -16.95
N ARG A 483 -34.86 -19.65 -16.56
CA ARG A 483 -34.79 -18.28 -16.06
C ARG A 483 -35.25 -18.21 -14.62
N THR A 484 -34.51 -17.44 -13.79
CA THR A 484 -34.93 -17.03 -12.46
C THR A 484 -35.02 -15.50 -12.39
N PRO A 485 -35.95 -14.91 -11.63
CA PRO A 485 -36.06 -13.47 -11.45
C PRO A 485 -34.99 -12.89 -10.53
N LEU A 486 -34.02 -13.70 -10.09
CA LEU A 486 -32.89 -13.25 -9.25
C LEU A 486 -31.73 -12.83 -10.14
N GLY A 487 -31.17 -11.63 -9.87
CA GLY A 487 -30.06 -11.03 -10.61
C GLY A 487 -28.99 -10.40 -9.74
N ALA A 488 -28.05 -9.68 -10.37
CA ALA A 488 -26.97 -8.98 -9.68
C ALA A 488 -27.50 -7.91 -8.70
N ARG A 489 -28.63 -7.25 -9.01
CA ARG A 489 -29.29 -6.29 -8.10
C ARG A 489 -29.80 -6.92 -6.81
N ASP A 490 -30.03 -8.22 -6.81
CA ASP A 490 -30.45 -8.99 -5.64
C ASP A 490 -29.24 -9.51 -4.82
N GLY A 491 -28.01 -9.14 -5.19
CA GLY A 491 -26.78 -9.62 -4.57
C GLY A 491 -26.40 -11.06 -4.98
N ILE A 492 -26.99 -11.58 -6.06
CA ILE A 492 -26.80 -12.96 -6.50
C ILE A 492 -25.62 -13.03 -7.48
N ALA A 493 -24.67 -13.92 -7.19
CA ALA A 493 -23.58 -14.30 -8.08
C ALA A 493 -23.80 -15.71 -8.66
N ALA A 494 -23.14 -16.04 -9.76
CA ALA A 494 -23.25 -17.35 -10.41
C ALA A 494 -22.96 -18.53 -9.46
N ARG A 495 -22.00 -18.35 -8.53
CA ARG A 495 -21.67 -19.36 -7.50
C ARG A 495 -22.82 -19.66 -6.53
N ASN A 496 -23.64 -18.65 -6.21
CA ASN A 496 -24.78 -18.83 -5.31
C ASN A 496 -25.88 -19.67 -5.96
N LEU A 497 -26.15 -19.43 -7.26
CA LEU A 497 -27.10 -20.23 -8.03
C LEU A 497 -26.59 -21.65 -8.24
N LEU A 498 -25.30 -21.80 -8.59
CA LEU A 498 -24.66 -23.11 -8.76
C LEU A 498 -24.76 -23.93 -7.47
N GLY A 499 -24.38 -23.39 -6.33
CA GLY A 499 -24.43 -24.08 -5.05
C GLY A 499 -25.84 -24.53 -4.66
N ALA A 500 -26.85 -23.67 -4.83
CA ALA A 500 -28.22 -24.00 -4.53
C ALA A 500 -28.77 -25.13 -5.44
N ILE A 501 -28.49 -25.09 -6.75
CA ILE A 501 -28.96 -26.10 -7.71
C ILE A 501 -28.22 -27.44 -7.48
N LEU A 502 -26.96 -27.45 -7.14
CA LEU A 502 -26.22 -28.68 -6.82
C LEU A 502 -26.76 -29.34 -5.54
N ASN A 503 -26.88 -28.55 -4.46
CA ASN A 503 -27.23 -29.09 -3.14
C ASN A 503 -28.68 -29.57 -3.07
N GLU A 504 -29.62 -28.79 -3.59
CA GLU A 504 -31.06 -29.11 -3.49
C GLU A 504 -31.60 -29.82 -4.72
N GLY A 505 -31.00 -29.62 -5.89
CA GLY A 505 -31.35 -30.32 -7.12
C GLY A 505 -30.79 -31.74 -7.21
N GLY A 506 -29.68 -32.00 -6.48
CA GLY A 506 -29.03 -33.33 -6.50
C GLY A 506 -28.37 -33.65 -7.85
N LEU A 507 -27.89 -32.64 -8.57
CA LEU A 507 -27.20 -32.79 -9.85
C LEU A 507 -25.69 -32.85 -9.66
N ALA A 508 -24.99 -33.55 -10.53
CA ALA A 508 -23.56 -33.43 -10.66
C ALA A 508 -23.17 -32.09 -11.32
N ARG A 509 -22.02 -31.55 -11.01
CA ARG A 509 -21.58 -30.25 -11.50
C ARG A 509 -21.54 -30.18 -13.03
N GLU A 510 -21.15 -31.27 -13.66
CA GLU A 510 -21.03 -31.45 -15.11
C GLU A 510 -22.39 -31.37 -15.83
N ALA A 511 -23.48 -31.66 -15.11
CA ALA A 511 -24.83 -31.60 -15.64
C ALA A 511 -25.33 -30.14 -15.74
N ILE A 512 -24.80 -29.20 -14.99
CA ILE A 512 -25.16 -27.78 -15.05
C ILE A 512 -24.29 -27.09 -16.09
N GLY A 513 -24.94 -26.49 -17.09
CA GLY A 513 -24.26 -25.74 -18.13
C GLY A 513 -23.96 -24.31 -17.74
N ARG A 514 -24.06 -23.41 -18.67
CA ARG A 514 -23.71 -22.01 -18.50
C ARG A 514 -24.69 -21.29 -17.56
N ILE A 515 -24.17 -20.53 -16.60
CA ILE A 515 -24.95 -19.63 -15.73
C ILE A 515 -24.61 -18.19 -16.12
N GLN A 516 -25.63 -17.42 -16.50
CA GLN A 516 -25.52 -16.02 -16.86
C GLN A 516 -26.32 -15.18 -15.87
N VAL A 517 -25.63 -14.41 -15.02
CA VAL A 517 -26.29 -13.46 -14.11
C VAL A 517 -26.37 -12.11 -14.79
N ARG A 518 -27.62 -11.59 -14.95
CA ARG A 518 -27.91 -10.26 -15.45
C ARG A 518 -28.36 -9.35 -14.30
N ASP A 519 -28.59 -8.09 -14.56
CA ASP A 519 -28.95 -7.11 -13.53
C ASP A 519 -30.21 -7.52 -12.74
N SER A 520 -31.27 -7.93 -13.42
CA SER A 520 -32.61 -8.20 -12.85
C SER A 520 -33.08 -9.65 -12.96
N PHE A 521 -32.31 -10.53 -13.58
CA PHE A 521 -32.64 -11.95 -13.71
C PHE A 521 -31.37 -12.76 -14.03
N SER A 522 -31.48 -14.10 -13.91
CA SER A 522 -30.38 -15.00 -14.33
C SER A 522 -30.91 -16.11 -15.23
N LEU A 523 -30.04 -16.58 -16.12
CA LEU A 523 -30.28 -17.72 -17.00
C LEU A 523 -29.32 -18.84 -16.61
N VAL A 524 -29.88 -20.06 -16.54
CA VAL A 524 -29.14 -21.29 -16.21
C VAL A 524 -29.46 -22.36 -17.23
N GLU A 525 -28.45 -23.03 -17.75
CA GLU A 525 -28.61 -24.17 -18.65
C GLU A 525 -28.60 -25.47 -17.83
N LEU A 526 -29.71 -26.22 -17.91
CA LEU A 526 -29.97 -27.47 -17.20
C LEU A 526 -30.23 -28.62 -18.18
N PRO A 527 -30.04 -29.89 -17.77
CA PRO A 527 -30.39 -31.01 -18.62
C PRO A 527 -31.86 -30.97 -18.99
N GLU A 528 -32.18 -31.24 -20.26
CA GLU A 528 -33.58 -31.35 -20.76
C GLU A 528 -34.25 -32.57 -20.12
N ASP A 529 -33.51 -33.67 -20.01
CA ASP A 529 -34.00 -34.89 -19.41
C ASP A 529 -34.23 -34.73 -17.89
N GLY A 530 -35.45 -35.00 -17.47
CA GLY A 530 -35.88 -34.86 -16.07
C GLY A 530 -36.09 -33.41 -15.58
N LEU A 531 -36.10 -32.42 -16.48
CA LEU A 531 -36.18 -30.98 -16.12
C LEU A 531 -37.37 -30.65 -15.22
N GLU A 532 -38.58 -31.19 -15.53
CA GLU A 532 -39.79 -30.89 -14.74
C GLU A 532 -39.67 -31.40 -13.28
N ARG A 533 -39.09 -32.58 -13.09
CA ARG A 533 -38.82 -33.12 -11.75
C ARG A 533 -37.82 -32.24 -10.98
N LEU A 534 -36.81 -31.75 -11.68
CA LEU A 534 -35.78 -30.85 -11.11
C LEU A 534 -36.40 -29.50 -10.71
N LEU A 535 -37.21 -28.90 -11.58
CA LEU A 535 -37.92 -27.64 -11.28
C LEU A 535 -38.87 -27.80 -10.09
N GLY A 536 -39.52 -28.97 -9.96
CA GLY A 536 -40.35 -29.32 -8.81
C GLY A 536 -39.54 -29.35 -7.50
N LYS A 537 -38.38 -29.99 -7.49
CA LYS A 537 -37.48 -30.05 -6.33
C LYS A 537 -36.97 -28.67 -5.91
N LEU A 538 -36.66 -27.81 -6.89
CA LEU A 538 -36.12 -26.47 -6.65
C LEU A 538 -37.19 -25.39 -6.38
N LYS A 539 -38.47 -25.78 -6.29
CA LYS A 539 -39.58 -24.81 -6.12
C LYS A 539 -39.47 -23.97 -4.85
N ASP A 540 -39.04 -24.57 -3.76
CA ASP A 540 -38.94 -23.92 -2.44
C ASP A 540 -37.52 -23.48 -2.07
N THR A 541 -36.54 -23.69 -2.97
CA THR A 541 -35.15 -23.31 -2.80
C THR A 541 -35.02 -21.82 -2.67
N ARG A 542 -34.18 -21.36 -1.70
CA ARG A 542 -33.86 -19.95 -1.48
C ARG A 542 -32.37 -19.67 -1.72
N VAL A 543 -32.10 -18.54 -2.38
CA VAL A 543 -30.76 -18.05 -2.63
C VAL A 543 -30.68 -16.61 -2.12
N GLY A 544 -29.77 -16.34 -1.18
CA GLY A 544 -29.67 -15.03 -0.54
C GLY A 544 -30.97 -14.58 0.17
N GLY A 545 -31.72 -15.53 0.76
CA GLY A 545 -32.99 -15.27 1.44
C GLY A 545 -34.22 -15.14 0.50
N LYS A 546 -34.02 -15.06 -0.82
CA LYS A 546 -35.09 -14.93 -1.84
C LYS A 546 -35.37 -16.27 -2.53
N GLN A 547 -36.62 -16.53 -2.88
CA GLN A 547 -37.03 -17.77 -3.54
C GLN A 547 -36.49 -17.83 -4.97
N LEU A 548 -35.91 -18.95 -5.38
CA LEU A 548 -35.21 -19.12 -6.66
C LEU A 548 -36.15 -19.02 -7.88
N LYS A 549 -37.39 -19.53 -7.80
CA LYS A 549 -38.45 -19.45 -8.84
C LYS A 549 -37.96 -19.74 -10.26
N LEU A 550 -37.25 -20.84 -10.44
CA LEU A 550 -36.70 -21.23 -11.73
C LEU A 550 -37.81 -21.70 -12.67
N ARG A 551 -37.83 -21.22 -13.92
CA ARG A 551 -38.83 -21.60 -14.96
C ARG A 551 -38.11 -21.79 -16.29
N ARG A 552 -38.66 -22.70 -17.14
CA ARG A 552 -38.15 -22.87 -18.50
C ARG A 552 -38.28 -21.56 -19.28
N TYR A 553 -37.17 -21.15 -19.91
CA TYR A 553 -37.12 -19.96 -20.75
C TYR A 553 -37.26 -20.37 -22.22
N ARG A 554 -38.28 -19.87 -22.88
CA ARG A 554 -38.47 -19.98 -24.34
C ARG A 554 -38.09 -18.61 -24.91
N GLU A 555 -37.23 -18.59 -25.89
CA GLU A 555 -36.98 -17.39 -26.69
C GLU A 555 -38.17 -17.27 -27.67
N ASP A 556 -39.07 -16.30 -27.47
CA ASP A 556 -40.07 -15.89 -28.45
C ASP A 556 -39.42 -15.00 -29.51
#